data_2c2a9e0f5adec7a5bb5b85f5262a91a6
#
_entry.id   2c2a9e0f5adec7a5bb5b85f5262a91a6
#
_cell.length_a   1.000
_cell.length_b   1.000
_cell.length_c   1.000
_cell.angle_alpha   90.00
_cell.angle_beta   90.00
_cell.angle_gamma   90.00
#
_symmetry.space_group_name_H-M   'P 1'
#
loop_
_entity.id
_entity.type
_entity.pdbx_description
1 polymer ?
#
loop_
_entity_poly.entity_id
_entity_poly.type
_entity_poly.pdbx_seq_one_letter_code
_entity_poly.pdbx_strand_id
1 'polypeptide(L)'
;MIDILLATYNGEKFIDKQLKSLLTQSRDELDDDLRLVIRDDGSTDNTVNIIKKRLEYYRAKREDPMEVHIIEDDNNTGSPSANFMKLLTVSKADYIMFSDQDDMWYRRKTEETYRKMKKLERIYGTDKPLMVHSDLSLMDENGKKITESFYEYQNLPKKDKLSSLMIQNTVTGCTVMMNRAAADLVSQAPASEMLLMYDHYAAILVAATGHIGFVDDPLIRYRQHSGNQVGAHAAGSKDEYKMRFNMGRDKFLKDMDLSYRQVGFILKRYGDLIKKTKGEEVYEMMKEYSNLVMAGKIEKIEFFQKYGVYKNGAIKKMVQMIWC
;
A
#
# COMPACT_ATOMS: atom_id res chain seq x y z
N MET A 1 15.77 -11.48 -7.86
CA MET A 1 14.87 -12.13 -6.88
C MET A 1 13.67 -11.23 -6.59
N ILE A 2 12.46 -11.79 -6.59
CA ILE A 2 11.21 -11.10 -6.24
C ILE A 2 10.64 -11.76 -4.97
N ASP A 3 10.43 -11.00 -3.90
CA ASP A 3 9.77 -11.47 -2.68
C ASP A 3 8.31 -11.02 -2.65
N ILE A 4 7.40 -11.98 -2.44
CA ILE A 4 6.01 -11.68 -2.03
C ILE A 4 5.97 -11.80 -0.51
N LEU A 5 5.70 -10.70 0.17
CA LEU A 5 5.62 -10.60 1.61
C LEU A 5 4.17 -10.79 2.07
N LEU A 6 3.85 -11.94 2.63
CA LEU A 6 2.50 -12.27 3.14
C LEU A 6 2.45 -12.07 4.64
N ALA A 7 1.66 -11.10 5.09
CA ALA A 7 1.37 -10.86 6.50
C ALA A 7 0.08 -11.58 6.90
N THR A 8 0.11 -12.36 8.00
CA THR A 8 -1.07 -13.08 8.50
C THR A 8 -1.32 -12.80 9.98
N TYR A 9 -2.61 -12.76 10.36
CA TYR A 9 -3.11 -12.74 11.73
C TYR A 9 -4.58 -13.12 11.75
N ASN A 10 -4.94 -14.22 12.40
CA ASN A 10 -6.31 -14.76 12.53
C ASN A 10 -7.07 -14.76 11.20
N GLY A 11 -6.45 -15.35 10.17
CA GLY A 11 -6.93 -15.35 8.78
C GLY A 11 -7.53 -16.68 8.32
N GLU A 12 -7.87 -17.63 9.21
CA GLU A 12 -8.28 -18.99 8.87
C GLU A 12 -9.38 -19.06 7.80
N LYS A 13 -10.26 -18.05 7.78
CA LYS A 13 -11.41 -18.01 6.86
C LYS A 13 -11.02 -17.86 5.39
N PHE A 14 -9.92 -17.17 5.10
CA PHE A 14 -9.59 -16.75 3.74
C PHE A 14 -8.20 -17.19 3.26
N ILE A 15 -7.27 -17.44 4.18
CA ILE A 15 -5.85 -17.67 3.89
C ILE A 15 -5.60 -18.80 2.89
N ASP A 16 -6.42 -19.86 2.88
CA ASP A 16 -6.25 -20.99 1.96
C ASP A 16 -6.40 -20.55 0.49
N LYS A 17 -7.42 -19.73 0.19
CA LYS A 17 -7.66 -19.22 -1.17
C LYS A 17 -6.58 -18.23 -1.58
N GLN A 18 -6.18 -17.32 -0.68
CA GLN A 18 -5.11 -16.38 -0.94
C GLN A 18 -3.79 -17.11 -1.21
N LEU A 19 -3.39 -18.00 -0.31
CA LEU A 19 -2.16 -18.76 -0.46
C LEU A 19 -2.12 -19.56 -1.77
N LYS A 20 -3.24 -20.18 -2.16
CA LYS A 20 -3.36 -20.85 -3.45
C LYS A 20 -3.10 -19.86 -4.61
N SER A 21 -3.65 -18.66 -4.56
CA SER A 21 -3.48 -17.65 -5.63
C SER A 21 -2.02 -17.17 -5.73
N LEU A 22 -1.31 -17.05 -4.61
CA LEU A 22 0.12 -16.69 -4.57
C LEU A 22 1.01 -17.83 -5.13
N LEU A 23 0.79 -19.05 -4.69
CA LEU A 23 1.56 -20.23 -5.11
C LEU A 23 1.36 -20.61 -6.59
N THR A 24 0.33 -20.08 -7.24
CA THR A 24 0.02 -20.35 -8.66
C THR A 24 0.27 -19.15 -9.57
N GLN A 25 1.04 -18.16 -9.12
CA GLN A 25 1.47 -17.06 -9.98
C GLN A 25 2.23 -17.58 -11.20
N SER A 26 1.98 -16.99 -12.38
CA SER A 26 2.79 -17.23 -13.56
C SER A 26 4.19 -16.67 -13.37
N ARG A 27 5.20 -17.41 -13.88
CA ARG A 27 6.62 -17.06 -13.83
C ARG A 27 7.26 -17.04 -15.22
N ASP A 28 6.44 -17.24 -16.26
CA ASP A 28 6.92 -17.46 -17.63
C ASP A 28 7.64 -16.24 -18.22
N GLU A 29 7.29 -15.03 -17.75
CA GLU A 29 7.85 -13.76 -18.22
C GLU A 29 8.74 -13.07 -17.16
N LEU A 30 9.18 -13.78 -16.12
CA LEU A 30 10.07 -13.25 -15.10
C LEU A 30 11.53 -13.62 -15.40
N ASP A 31 12.42 -12.63 -15.38
CA ASP A 31 13.86 -12.85 -15.43
C ASP A 31 14.44 -13.17 -14.03
N ASP A 32 13.61 -13.04 -12.99
CA ASP A 32 13.98 -13.16 -11.58
C ASP A 32 13.21 -14.31 -10.92
N ASP A 33 13.85 -14.99 -9.98
CA ASP A 33 13.19 -16.00 -9.15
C ASP A 33 12.14 -15.37 -8.24
N LEU A 34 11.05 -16.09 -8.02
CA LEU A 34 9.92 -15.67 -7.18
C LEU A 34 9.89 -16.47 -5.88
N ARG A 35 9.88 -15.76 -4.75
CA ARG A 35 9.83 -16.35 -3.42
C ARG A 35 8.65 -15.79 -2.61
N LEU A 36 7.99 -16.65 -1.82
CA LEU A 36 6.96 -16.26 -0.86
C LEU A 36 7.57 -16.22 0.54
N VAL A 37 7.50 -15.08 1.20
CA VAL A 37 7.94 -14.89 2.59
C VAL A 37 6.71 -14.64 3.44
N ILE A 38 6.45 -15.52 4.40
CA ILE A 38 5.26 -15.49 5.27
C ILE A 38 5.68 -15.14 6.68
N ARG A 39 5.00 -14.19 7.31
CA ARG A 39 5.09 -13.96 8.74
C ARG A 39 3.68 -13.93 9.35
N ASP A 40 3.49 -14.82 10.30
CA ASP A 40 2.29 -14.83 11.14
C ASP A 40 2.51 -13.98 12.39
N ASP A 41 1.57 -13.10 12.68
CA ASP A 41 1.66 -12.14 13.80
C ASP A 41 1.06 -12.70 15.11
N GLY A 42 1.21 -14.01 15.33
CA GLY A 42 0.72 -14.68 16.54
C GLY A 42 -0.77 -15.06 16.45
N SER A 43 -1.21 -15.66 15.34
CA SER A 43 -2.58 -16.17 15.20
C SER A 43 -2.95 -17.16 16.26
N THR A 44 -4.17 -17.03 16.79
CA THR A 44 -4.76 -17.92 17.79
C THR A 44 -5.81 -18.88 17.20
N ASP A 45 -6.15 -18.69 15.92
CA ASP A 45 -7.04 -19.55 15.15
C ASP A 45 -6.26 -20.61 14.34
N ASN A 46 -6.90 -21.23 13.36
CA ASN A 46 -6.27 -22.32 12.59
C ASN A 46 -5.38 -21.84 11.42
N THR A 47 -5.06 -20.54 11.33
CA THR A 47 -4.31 -19.92 10.22
C THR A 47 -3.01 -20.66 9.91
N VAL A 48 -2.14 -20.83 10.91
CA VAL A 48 -0.81 -21.45 10.73
C VAL A 48 -0.92 -22.90 10.25
N ASN A 49 -1.88 -23.68 10.79
CA ASN A 49 -2.09 -25.06 10.37
C ASN A 49 -2.59 -25.15 8.91
N ILE A 50 -3.45 -24.23 8.50
CA ILE A 50 -3.93 -24.16 7.10
C ILE A 50 -2.76 -23.85 6.16
N ILE A 51 -1.90 -22.89 6.52
CA ILE A 51 -0.70 -22.55 5.75
C ILE A 51 0.19 -23.78 5.59
N LYS A 52 0.57 -24.46 6.68
CA LYS A 52 1.43 -25.65 6.66
C LYS A 52 0.86 -26.75 5.75
N LYS A 53 -0.41 -27.11 5.91
CA LYS A 53 -1.08 -28.12 5.06
C LYS A 53 -1.12 -27.74 3.59
N ARG A 54 -1.39 -26.47 3.28
CA ARG A 54 -1.40 -25.99 1.89
C ARG A 54 -0.01 -26.09 1.25
N LEU A 55 1.04 -25.73 1.98
CA LEU A 55 2.42 -25.81 1.49
C LEU A 55 2.88 -27.24 1.27
N GLU A 56 2.55 -28.16 2.18
CA GLU A 56 2.81 -29.59 2.00
C GLU A 56 2.15 -30.13 0.72
N TYR A 57 0.85 -29.83 0.54
CA TYR A 57 0.11 -30.22 -0.67
C TYR A 57 0.75 -29.63 -1.93
N TYR A 58 1.13 -28.36 -1.91
CA TYR A 58 1.72 -27.66 -3.04
C TYR A 58 3.06 -28.28 -3.44
N ARG A 59 3.94 -28.53 -2.47
CA ARG A 59 5.27 -29.16 -2.69
C ARG A 59 5.13 -30.57 -3.26
N ALA A 60 4.18 -31.35 -2.77
CA ALA A 60 3.94 -32.72 -3.25
C ALA A 60 3.39 -32.80 -4.69
N LYS A 61 2.86 -31.72 -5.25
CA LYS A 61 2.17 -31.68 -6.55
C LYS A 61 2.94 -30.91 -7.65
N ARG A 62 4.12 -30.36 -7.35
CA ARG A 62 4.88 -29.54 -8.27
C ARG A 62 6.32 -30.08 -8.42
N GLU A 63 6.79 -30.19 -9.66
CA GLU A 63 8.19 -30.52 -9.97
C GLU A 63 9.12 -29.36 -9.62
N ASP A 64 8.67 -28.12 -9.87
CA ASP A 64 9.39 -26.89 -9.54
C ASP A 64 8.50 -25.99 -8.65
N PRO A 65 8.42 -26.26 -7.33
CA PRO A 65 7.67 -25.42 -6.41
C PRO A 65 8.38 -24.08 -6.17
N MET A 66 7.56 -23.00 -6.03
CA MET A 66 8.08 -21.72 -5.57
C MET A 66 8.75 -21.88 -4.19
N GLU A 67 9.88 -21.20 -3.99
CA GLU A 67 10.51 -21.12 -2.68
C GLU A 67 9.57 -20.43 -1.68
N VAL A 68 9.42 -21.02 -0.49
CA VAL A 68 8.62 -20.43 0.59
C VAL A 68 9.43 -20.39 1.86
N HIS A 69 9.59 -19.21 2.42
CA HIS A 69 10.22 -18.94 3.70
C HIS A 69 9.18 -18.50 4.73
N ILE A 70 9.10 -19.20 5.85
CA ILE A 70 8.24 -18.83 6.98
C ILE A 70 9.13 -18.25 8.07
N ILE A 71 8.81 -17.02 8.48
CA ILE A 71 9.49 -16.36 9.60
C ILE A 71 8.80 -16.85 10.88
N GLU A 72 9.55 -17.60 11.68
CA GLU A 72 9.12 -18.04 13.01
C GLU A 72 9.46 -16.92 14.01
N ASP A 73 8.45 -16.13 14.37
CA ASP A 73 8.54 -15.06 15.35
C ASP A 73 7.21 -14.98 16.11
N ASP A 74 7.22 -15.36 17.37
CA ASP A 74 6.04 -15.42 18.24
C ASP A 74 5.58 -14.04 18.74
N ASN A 75 6.25 -12.96 18.34
CA ASN A 75 5.90 -11.62 18.79
C ASN A 75 4.77 -11.01 17.96
N ASN A 76 3.62 -10.80 18.58
CA ASN A 76 2.55 -10.02 17.98
C ASN A 76 2.95 -8.54 17.90
N THR A 77 2.84 -7.94 16.72
CA THR A 77 3.18 -6.55 16.48
C THR A 77 2.03 -5.59 16.76
N GLY A 78 0.83 -6.10 16.92
CA GLY A 78 -0.38 -5.34 17.21
C GLY A 78 -0.98 -4.59 16.01
N SER A 79 -0.36 -4.63 14.82
CA SER A 79 -0.93 -4.00 13.64
C SER A 79 -0.42 -4.61 12.32
N PRO A 80 -1.26 -4.63 11.26
CA PRO A 80 -0.83 -5.05 9.92
C PRO A 80 0.36 -4.24 9.40
N SER A 81 0.37 -2.92 9.62
CA SER A 81 1.50 -2.05 9.21
C SER A 81 2.81 -2.48 9.85
N ALA A 82 2.82 -2.77 11.15
CA ALA A 82 4.03 -3.23 11.85
C ALA A 82 4.47 -4.61 11.36
N ASN A 83 3.54 -5.53 11.06
CA ASN A 83 3.84 -6.84 10.51
C ASN A 83 4.49 -6.72 9.13
N PHE A 84 3.94 -5.91 8.21
CA PHE A 84 4.54 -5.65 6.91
C PHE A 84 5.91 -4.98 7.00
N MET A 85 6.10 -4.04 7.92
CA MET A 85 7.40 -3.40 8.11
C MET A 85 8.47 -4.38 8.62
N LYS A 86 8.12 -5.33 9.50
CA LYS A 86 9.03 -6.42 9.89
C LYS A 86 9.39 -7.31 8.70
N LEU A 87 8.41 -7.75 7.91
CA LEU A 87 8.64 -8.51 6.67
C LEU A 87 9.60 -7.78 5.72
N LEU A 88 9.38 -6.47 5.52
CA LEU A 88 10.21 -5.65 4.64
C LEU A 88 11.67 -5.59 5.12
N THR A 89 11.92 -5.50 6.42
CA THR A 89 13.30 -5.45 6.97
C THR A 89 14.07 -6.76 6.79
N VAL A 90 13.37 -7.89 6.75
CA VAL A 90 13.96 -9.22 6.56
C VAL A 90 14.28 -9.49 5.09
N SER A 91 13.46 -8.99 4.16
CA SER A 91 13.66 -9.20 2.72
C SER A 91 14.91 -8.48 2.22
N LYS A 92 15.70 -9.20 1.41
CA LYS A 92 16.88 -8.70 0.68
C LYS A 92 16.71 -8.82 -0.84
N ALA A 93 15.51 -9.15 -1.30
CA ALA A 93 15.22 -9.29 -2.71
C ALA A 93 15.32 -7.94 -3.46
N ASP A 94 15.54 -8.01 -4.77
CA ASP A 94 15.63 -6.83 -5.64
C ASP A 94 14.26 -6.16 -5.81
N TYR A 95 13.19 -6.97 -5.75
CA TYR A 95 11.81 -6.51 -5.85
C TYR A 95 10.97 -7.07 -4.72
N ILE A 96 10.11 -6.24 -4.18
CA ILE A 96 9.25 -6.55 -3.04
C ILE A 96 7.78 -6.28 -3.40
N MET A 97 6.92 -7.25 -3.13
CA MET A 97 5.47 -7.15 -3.24
C MET A 97 4.83 -7.44 -1.88
N PHE A 98 3.72 -6.77 -1.56
CA PHE A 98 2.96 -7.01 -0.34
C PHE A 98 1.70 -7.79 -0.64
N SER A 99 1.31 -8.67 0.28
CA SER A 99 0.10 -9.47 0.18
C SER A 99 -0.63 -9.51 1.51
N ASP A 100 -1.89 -9.11 1.50
CA ASP A 100 -2.83 -9.37 2.59
C ASP A 100 -3.27 -10.85 2.55
N GLN A 101 -3.85 -11.36 3.65
CA GLN A 101 -4.19 -12.77 3.82
C GLN A 101 -5.55 -13.18 3.26
N ASP A 102 -6.37 -12.24 2.83
CA ASP A 102 -7.82 -12.39 2.61
C ASP A 102 -8.28 -12.09 1.17
N ASP A 103 -7.34 -11.71 0.30
CA ASP A 103 -7.59 -11.41 -1.11
C ASP A 103 -7.48 -12.65 -2.02
N MET A 104 -7.47 -12.40 -3.33
CA MET A 104 -7.09 -13.38 -4.35
C MET A 104 -6.35 -12.67 -5.49
N TRP A 105 -5.10 -13.07 -5.77
CA TRP A 105 -4.35 -12.52 -6.88
C TRP A 105 -4.76 -13.15 -8.22
N TYR A 106 -4.85 -12.34 -9.27
CA TYR A 106 -4.92 -12.88 -10.61
C TYR A 106 -3.58 -13.49 -11.01
N ARG A 107 -3.62 -14.55 -11.83
CA ARG A 107 -2.46 -15.40 -12.15
C ARG A 107 -1.24 -14.63 -12.67
N ARG A 108 -1.45 -13.53 -13.41
CA ARG A 108 -0.37 -12.75 -14.04
C ARG A 108 0.00 -11.48 -13.27
N LYS A 109 -0.45 -11.32 -12.03
CA LYS A 109 -0.18 -10.11 -11.26
C LYS A 109 1.31 -9.82 -11.15
N THR A 110 2.11 -10.81 -10.77
CA THR A 110 3.56 -10.64 -10.61
C THR A 110 4.21 -10.22 -11.93
N GLU A 111 3.90 -10.90 -13.04
CA GLU A 111 4.46 -10.59 -14.36
C GLU A 111 4.10 -9.18 -14.85
N GLU A 112 2.82 -8.79 -14.76
CA GLU A 112 2.36 -7.48 -15.25
C GLU A 112 3.00 -6.34 -14.44
N THR A 113 3.07 -6.51 -13.12
CA THR A 113 3.69 -5.53 -12.23
C THR A 113 5.20 -5.43 -12.48
N TYR A 114 5.87 -6.59 -12.62
CA TYR A 114 7.30 -6.68 -12.94
C TYR A 114 7.63 -6.06 -14.30
N ARG A 115 6.86 -6.36 -15.33
CA ARG A 115 7.03 -5.76 -16.66
C ARG A 115 6.93 -4.23 -16.61
N LYS A 116 6.00 -3.69 -15.82
CA LYS A 116 5.90 -2.23 -15.59
C LYS A 116 7.10 -1.69 -14.84
N MET A 117 7.58 -2.41 -13.81
CA MET A 117 8.80 -2.05 -13.07
C MET A 117 10.00 -1.98 -14.00
N LYS A 118 10.24 -2.99 -14.84
CA LYS A 118 11.33 -3.00 -15.82
C LYS A 118 11.25 -1.84 -16.81
N LYS A 119 10.04 -1.38 -17.18
CA LYS A 119 9.88 -0.17 -17.99
C LYS A 119 10.32 1.09 -17.24
N LEU A 120 10.01 1.22 -15.96
CA LEU A 120 10.46 2.35 -15.15
C LEU A 120 11.98 2.34 -14.99
N GLU A 121 12.58 1.19 -14.72
CA GLU A 121 14.04 1.03 -14.59
C GLU A 121 14.79 1.45 -15.85
N ARG A 122 14.27 1.10 -17.04
CA ARG A 122 14.86 1.53 -18.32
C ARG A 122 14.84 3.05 -18.51
N ILE A 123 13.85 3.74 -17.93
CA ILE A 123 13.69 5.20 -18.06
C ILE A 123 14.50 5.94 -17.00
N TYR A 124 14.49 5.46 -15.76
CA TYR A 124 14.97 6.20 -14.58
C TYR A 124 16.25 5.61 -13.96
N GLY A 125 16.62 4.38 -14.32
CA GLY A 125 17.71 3.62 -13.69
C GLY A 125 17.22 2.76 -12.51
N THR A 126 17.98 1.70 -12.21
CA THR A 126 17.69 0.76 -11.10
C THR A 126 18.08 1.33 -9.73
N ASP A 127 18.93 2.36 -9.71
CA ASP A 127 19.39 3.06 -8.50
C ASP A 127 18.37 4.07 -7.94
N LYS A 128 17.34 4.38 -8.70
CA LYS A 128 16.26 5.29 -8.25
C LYS A 128 15.18 4.53 -7.50
N PRO A 129 14.59 5.14 -6.44
CA PRO A 129 13.43 4.57 -5.78
C PRO A 129 12.24 4.47 -6.76
N LEU A 130 11.79 3.25 -7.03
CA LEU A 130 10.70 2.98 -7.96
C LEU A 130 9.62 2.15 -7.27
N MET A 131 8.37 2.51 -7.56
CA MET A 131 7.18 1.78 -7.13
C MET A 131 6.25 1.58 -8.31
N VAL A 132 5.63 0.43 -8.38
CA VAL A 132 4.51 0.14 -9.29
C VAL A 132 3.35 -0.33 -8.48
N HIS A 133 2.16 0.14 -8.79
CA HIS A 133 0.92 -0.39 -8.24
C HIS A 133 -0.11 -0.60 -9.35
N SER A 134 -1.16 -1.34 -9.06
CA SER A 134 -2.21 -1.64 -10.04
C SER A 134 -3.59 -1.25 -9.55
N ASP A 135 -4.56 -1.24 -10.46
CA ASP A 135 -5.96 -1.32 -10.08
C ASP A 135 -6.27 -2.68 -9.43
N LEU A 136 -7.44 -2.80 -8.86
CA LEU A 136 -7.97 -4.02 -8.26
C LEU A 136 -9.49 -4.11 -8.49
N SER A 137 -10.03 -5.32 -8.53
CA SER A 137 -11.47 -5.56 -8.50
C SER A 137 -11.94 -5.80 -7.06
N LEU A 138 -13.19 -5.46 -6.75
CA LEU A 138 -13.77 -5.73 -5.44
C LEU A 138 -14.65 -6.98 -5.47
N MET A 139 -14.57 -7.79 -4.42
CA MET A 139 -15.47 -8.90 -4.16
C MET A 139 -16.01 -8.84 -2.74
N ASP A 140 -17.18 -9.40 -2.52
CA ASP A 140 -17.76 -9.57 -1.19
C ASP A 140 -17.06 -10.70 -0.39
N GLU A 141 -17.49 -10.89 0.83
CA GLU A 141 -16.97 -11.93 1.73
C GLU A 141 -17.06 -13.34 1.11
N ASN A 142 -18.06 -13.61 0.30
CA ASN A 142 -18.29 -14.90 -0.34
C ASN A 142 -17.51 -15.08 -1.66
N GLY A 143 -16.85 -14.00 -2.13
CA GLY A 143 -16.10 -13.98 -3.39
C GLY A 143 -16.92 -13.56 -4.61
N LYS A 144 -18.15 -13.07 -4.42
CA LYS A 144 -18.96 -12.51 -5.51
C LYS A 144 -18.45 -11.12 -5.87
N LYS A 145 -18.23 -10.87 -7.15
CA LYS A 145 -17.73 -9.58 -7.65
C LYS A 145 -18.69 -8.43 -7.35
N ILE A 146 -18.16 -7.34 -6.82
CA ILE A 146 -18.84 -6.07 -6.57
C ILE A 146 -18.59 -5.11 -7.72
N THR A 147 -17.31 -4.92 -8.11
CA THR A 147 -16.91 -4.08 -9.24
C THR A 147 -15.64 -4.61 -9.89
N GLU A 148 -15.44 -4.29 -11.16
CA GLU A 148 -14.23 -4.65 -11.92
C GLU A 148 -13.03 -3.75 -11.60
N SER A 149 -13.27 -2.45 -11.38
CA SER A 149 -12.26 -1.45 -11.12
C SER A 149 -12.56 -0.70 -9.83
N PHE A 150 -11.62 -0.70 -8.89
CA PHE A 150 -11.69 0.11 -7.68
C PHE A 150 -11.46 1.59 -7.97
N TYR A 151 -10.58 1.90 -8.92
CA TYR A 151 -10.30 3.27 -9.31
C TYR A 151 -11.54 3.95 -9.90
N GLU A 152 -12.29 3.25 -10.75
CA GLU A 152 -13.57 3.76 -11.26
C GLU A 152 -14.62 3.85 -10.15
N TYR A 153 -14.71 2.82 -9.31
CA TYR A 153 -15.67 2.75 -8.21
C TYR A 153 -15.51 3.88 -7.20
N GLN A 154 -14.27 4.26 -6.90
CA GLN A 154 -13.90 5.34 -5.99
C GLN A 154 -13.65 6.68 -6.71
N ASN A 155 -13.73 6.72 -8.03
CA ASN A 155 -13.36 7.88 -8.86
C ASN A 155 -11.97 8.42 -8.50
N LEU A 156 -10.96 7.51 -8.45
CA LEU A 156 -9.59 7.86 -8.10
C LEU A 156 -8.79 8.33 -9.33
N PRO A 157 -7.84 9.26 -9.16
CA PRO A 157 -6.94 9.65 -10.23
C PRO A 157 -5.92 8.54 -10.50
N LYS A 158 -5.71 8.21 -11.79
CA LYS A 158 -4.71 7.21 -12.22
C LYS A 158 -3.27 7.73 -12.24
N LYS A 159 -3.06 9.00 -11.90
CA LYS A 159 -1.74 9.64 -11.79
C LYS A 159 -1.48 10.05 -10.36
N ASP A 160 -0.43 9.49 -9.78
CA ASP A 160 -0.02 9.76 -8.41
C ASP A 160 0.79 11.05 -8.35
N LYS A 161 0.12 12.15 -8.04
CA LYS A 161 0.78 13.43 -7.75
C LYS A 161 1.15 13.47 -6.27
N LEU A 162 2.39 13.83 -5.97
CA LEU A 162 2.87 13.97 -4.58
C LEU A 162 1.93 14.85 -3.74
N SER A 163 1.48 15.99 -4.27
CA SER A 163 0.54 16.88 -3.58
C SER A 163 -0.79 16.20 -3.22
N SER A 164 -1.28 15.29 -4.06
CA SER A 164 -2.49 14.52 -3.78
C SER A 164 -2.22 13.39 -2.80
N LEU A 165 -1.10 12.68 -2.95
CA LEU A 165 -0.69 11.58 -2.05
C LEU A 165 -0.49 12.08 -0.62
N MET A 166 0.07 13.27 -0.40
CA MET A 166 0.24 13.81 0.96
C MET A 166 -1.07 13.83 1.75
N ILE A 167 -2.20 14.10 1.09
CA ILE A 167 -3.50 14.28 1.78
C ILE A 167 -4.44 13.09 1.64
N GLN A 168 -4.24 12.24 0.64
CA GLN A 168 -5.08 11.07 0.39
C GLN A 168 -4.26 9.96 -0.29
N ASN A 169 -4.23 8.80 0.35
CA ASN A 169 -3.64 7.61 -0.28
C ASN A 169 -4.50 7.12 -1.46
N THR A 170 -3.87 6.90 -2.60
CA THR A 170 -4.45 6.24 -3.77
C THR A 170 -3.79 4.89 -4.04
N VAL A 171 -2.70 4.58 -3.35
CA VAL A 171 -1.93 3.35 -3.51
C VAL A 171 -2.36 2.33 -2.47
N THR A 172 -2.94 1.21 -2.89
CA THR A 172 -3.31 0.12 -1.98
C THR A 172 -2.13 -0.85 -1.82
N GLY A 173 -1.72 -1.13 -0.60
CA GLY A 173 -0.50 -1.87 -0.27
C GLY A 173 -0.37 -3.22 -0.98
N CYS A 174 -1.43 -4.04 -1.02
CA CYS A 174 -1.41 -5.34 -1.69
C CYS A 174 -1.25 -5.26 -3.22
N THR A 175 -1.37 -4.07 -3.84
CA THR A 175 -1.14 -3.88 -5.28
C THR A 175 0.30 -3.52 -5.62
N VAL A 176 1.12 -3.20 -4.63
CA VAL A 176 2.45 -2.59 -4.78
C VAL A 176 3.53 -3.61 -5.13
N MET A 177 4.43 -3.20 -6.04
CA MET A 177 5.80 -3.70 -6.16
C MET A 177 6.77 -2.53 -5.98
N MET A 178 7.83 -2.73 -5.20
CA MET A 178 8.94 -1.79 -5.04
C MET A 178 10.24 -2.42 -5.51
N ASN A 179 11.16 -1.62 -6.11
CA ASN A 179 12.53 -2.06 -6.29
C ASN A 179 13.34 -1.94 -4.98
N ARG A 180 14.56 -2.48 -4.97
CA ARG A 180 15.43 -2.47 -3.77
C ARG A 180 15.69 -1.04 -3.26
N ALA A 181 15.95 -0.09 -4.15
CA ALA A 181 16.21 1.30 -3.78
C ALA A 181 15.03 1.95 -3.02
N ALA A 182 13.78 1.67 -3.45
CA ALA A 182 12.59 2.13 -2.73
C ALA A 182 12.42 1.40 -1.39
N ALA A 183 12.59 0.08 -1.39
CA ALA A 183 12.45 -0.75 -0.20
C ALA A 183 13.44 -0.37 0.92
N ASP A 184 14.68 -0.04 0.57
CA ASP A 184 15.70 0.42 1.53
C ASP A 184 15.32 1.74 2.21
N LEU A 185 14.71 2.67 1.48
CA LEU A 185 14.21 3.90 2.09
C LEU A 185 12.99 3.63 2.98
N VAL A 186 12.01 2.85 2.47
CA VAL A 186 10.77 2.56 3.17
C VAL A 186 11.01 1.74 4.44
N SER A 187 11.97 0.81 4.44
CA SER A 187 12.31 -0.02 5.61
C SER A 187 12.78 0.78 6.82
N GLN A 188 13.14 2.05 6.63
CA GLN A 188 13.58 2.98 7.67
C GLN A 188 12.42 3.86 8.19
N ALA A 189 11.17 3.46 7.95
CA ALA A 189 9.99 4.16 8.45
C ALA A 189 10.00 4.28 10.00
N PRO A 190 9.35 5.30 10.55
CA PRO A 190 9.13 5.37 12.00
C PRO A 190 8.19 4.25 12.47
N ALA A 191 8.01 4.16 13.79
CA ALA A 191 7.07 3.22 14.38
C ALA A 191 5.67 3.36 13.77
N SER A 192 4.96 2.25 13.64
CA SER A 192 3.68 2.19 12.90
C SER A 192 2.60 3.12 13.45
N GLU A 193 2.63 3.43 14.76
CA GLU A 193 1.70 4.33 15.42
C GLU A 193 1.85 5.80 14.95
N MET A 194 2.98 6.12 14.35
CA MET A 194 3.29 7.44 13.79
C MET A 194 2.86 7.55 12.32
N LEU A 195 2.35 6.49 11.74
CA LEU A 195 1.94 6.42 10.35
C LEU A 195 0.42 6.32 10.23
N LEU A 196 -0.13 6.90 9.17
CA LEU A 196 -1.52 6.61 8.79
C LEU A 196 -1.67 5.15 8.38
N MET A 197 -0.84 4.73 7.41
CA MET A 197 -0.68 3.36 6.91
C MET A 197 0.72 3.24 6.28
N TYR A 198 1.29 2.03 6.29
CA TYR A 198 2.63 1.79 5.71
C TYR A 198 2.70 2.08 4.21
N ASP A 199 1.65 1.75 3.47
CA ASP A 199 1.55 1.96 2.03
C ASP A 199 1.43 3.45 1.67
N HIS A 200 0.71 4.23 2.48
CA HIS A 200 0.63 5.67 2.33
C HIS A 200 2.00 6.35 2.56
N TYR A 201 2.70 5.95 3.61
CA TYR A 201 4.07 6.41 3.86
C TYR A 201 5.00 6.08 2.70
N ALA A 202 4.98 4.84 2.24
CA ALA A 202 5.79 4.37 1.12
C ALA A 202 5.50 5.16 -0.17
N ALA A 203 4.20 5.38 -0.48
CA ALA A 203 3.79 6.13 -1.65
C ALA A 203 4.28 7.59 -1.63
N ILE A 204 4.12 8.29 -0.49
CA ILE A 204 4.64 9.67 -0.34
C ILE A 204 6.16 9.69 -0.49
N LEU A 205 6.87 8.80 0.20
CA LEU A 205 8.33 8.75 0.18
C LEU A 205 8.87 8.48 -1.23
N VAL A 206 8.31 7.48 -1.93
CA VAL A 206 8.75 7.17 -3.29
C VAL A 206 8.35 8.27 -4.29
N ALA A 207 7.18 8.89 -4.16
CA ALA A 207 6.80 10.04 -4.99
C ALA A 207 7.74 11.23 -4.78
N ALA A 208 8.22 11.43 -3.54
CA ALA A 208 9.13 12.54 -3.18
C ALA A 208 10.60 12.27 -3.56
N THR A 209 11.02 11.02 -3.73
CA THR A 209 12.44 10.67 -3.96
C THR A 209 12.69 9.93 -5.28
N GLY A 210 11.65 9.47 -5.96
CA GLY A 210 11.74 8.63 -7.14
C GLY A 210 10.49 8.70 -8.02
N HIS A 211 10.00 7.56 -8.50
CA HIS A 211 8.88 7.53 -9.43
C HIS A 211 7.89 6.41 -9.11
N ILE A 212 6.61 6.67 -9.38
CA ILE A 212 5.51 5.70 -9.25
C ILE A 212 4.93 5.43 -10.64
N GLY A 213 4.68 4.17 -10.94
CA GLY A 213 3.99 3.72 -12.15
C GLY A 213 2.69 3.00 -11.82
N PHE A 214 1.71 3.14 -12.68
CA PHE A 214 0.40 2.53 -12.53
C PHE A 214 0.12 1.50 -13.64
N VAL A 215 -0.46 0.36 -13.28
CA VAL A 215 -1.01 -0.65 -14.19
C VAL A 215 -2.53 -0.54 -14.14
N ASP A 216 -3.13 -0.23 -15.29
CA ASP A 216 -4.58 0.01 -15.40
C ASP A 216 -5.43 -1.25 -15.16
N ASP A 217 -4.84 -2.44 -15.37
CA ASP A 217 -5.55 -3.69 -15.19
C ASP A 217 -5.76 -4.01 -13.71
N PRO A 218 -6.94 -4.48 -13.30
CA PRO A 218 -7.17 -5.01 -11.97
C PRO A 218 -6.42 -6.33 -11.82
N LEU A 219 -5.40 -6.36 -10.97
CA LEU A 219 -4.54 -7.53 -10.78
C LEU A 219 -4.83 -8.31 -9.49
N ILE A 220 -5.81 -7.85 -8.70
CA ILE A 220 -6.25 -8.46 -7.43
C ILE A 220 -7.77 -8.46 -7.36
N ARG A 221 -8.34 -9.50 -6.77
CA ARG A 221 -9.69 -9.50 -6.22
C ARG A 221 -9.60 -9.14 -4.74
N TYR A 222 -9.84 -7.88 -4.43
CA TYR A 222 -9.80 -7.36 -3.07
C TYR A 222 -11.10 -7.68 -2.34
N ARG A 223 -10.99 -8.36 -1.20
CA ARG A 223 -12.17 -8.82 -0.44
C ARG A 223 -12.67 -7.76 0.52
N GLN A 224 -13.98 -7.54 0.51
CA GLN A 224 -14.69 -6.69 1.47
C GLN A 224 -15.38 -7.53 2.53
N HIS A 225 -15.00 -7.37 3.78
CA HIS A 225 -15.62 -7.99 4.96
C HIS A 225 -15.48 -7.07 6.18
N SER A 226 -16.14 -7.41 7.29
CA SER A 226 -16.20 -6.57 8.50
C SER A 226 -14.84 -6.35 9.18
N GLY A 227 -13.85 -7.19 8.91
CA GLY A 227 -12.49 -7.09 9.45
C GLY A 227 -11.51 -6.24 8.64
N ASN A 228 -11.90 -5.67 7.49
CA ASN A 228 -11.01 -4.82 6.71
C ASN A 228 -10.63 -3.55 7.49
N GLN A 229 -9.34 -3.17 7.44
CA GLN A 229 -8.85 -1.91 8.01
C GLN A 229 -9.51 -0.69 7.33
N VAL A 230 -9.70 -0.78 6.01
CA VAL A 230 -10.36 0.26 5.21
C VAL A 230 -11.42 -0.39 4.32
N GLY A 231 -12.68 -0.04 4.55
CA GLY A 231 -13.79 -0.47 3.68
C GLY A 231 -13.87 0.39 2.41
N ALA A 232 -14.39 -0.20 1.33
CA ALA A 232 -14.62 0.49 0.05
C ALA A 232 -16.11 0.78 -0.18
N HIS A 233 -16.44 2.03 -0.53
CA HIS A 233 -17.78 2.45 -0.90
C HIS A 233 -17.75 3.16 -2.25
N ALA A 234 -18.81 3.01 -3.07
CA ALA A 234 -18.89 3.73 -4.34
C ALA A 234 -18.82 5.25 -4.12
N ALA A 235 -18.05 5.94 -4.96
CA ALA A 235 -17.92 7.40 -4.87
C ALA A 235 -19.27 8.07 -5.04
N GLY A 236 -19.62 8.99 -4.12
CA GLY A 236 -20.91 9.70 -4.13
C GLY A 236 -22.11 8.87 -3.67
N SER A 237 -21.90 7.63 -3.19
CA SER A 237 -22.99 6.80 -2.67
C SER A 237 -23.49 7.27 -1.29
N LYS A 238 -24.75 6.94 -0.95
CA LYS A 238 -25.31 7.21 0.39
C LYS A 238 -24.47 6.56 1.50
N ASP A 239 -23.91 5.39 1.23
CA ASP A 239 -23.08 4.65 2.20
C ASP A 239 -21.73 5.35 2.43
N GLU A 240 -21.10 5.94 1.40
CA GLU A 240 -19.92 6.78 1.56
C GLU A 240 -20.22 7.99 2.45
N TYR A 241 -21.36 8.66 2.24
CA TYR A 241 -21.78 9.80 3.08
C TYR A 241 -21.99 9.40 4.52
N LYS A 242 -22.76 8.31 4.74
CA LYS A 242 -23.04 7.79 6.08
C LYS A 242 -21.76 7.41 6.81
N MET A 243 -20.86 6.70 6.15
CA MET A 243 -19.54 6.33 6.72
C MET A 243 -18.76 7.57 7.15
N ARG A 244 -18.66 8.60 6.29
CA ARG A 244 -17.93 9.82 6.60
C ARG A 244 -18.54 10.62 7.72
N PHE A 245 -19.87 10.71 7.75
CA PHE A 245 -20.58 11.37 8.84
C PHE A 245 -20.33 10.65 10.16
N ASN A 246 -20.39 9.32 10.16
CA ASN A 246 -20.10 8.50 11.35
C ASN A 246 -18.62 8.53 11.77
N MET A 247 -17.69 8.74 10.83
CA MET A 247 -16.28 8.92 11.15
C MET A 247 -16.06 10.12 12.07
N GLY A 248 -16.80 11.21 11.89
CA GLY A 248 -16.77 12.41 12.68
C GLY A 248 -15.53 13.30 12.41
N ARG A 249 -15.63 14.53 12.92
CA ARG A 249 -14.60 15.56 12.76
C ARG A 249 -13.30 15.20 13.47
N ASP A 250 -13.39 14.63 14.65
CA ASP A 250 -12.20 14.36 15.49
C ASP A 250 -11.28 13.34 14.85
N LYS A 251 -11.85 12.25 14.29
CA LYS A 251 -11.04 11.27 13.53
C LYS A 251 -10.43 11.90 12.29
N PHE A 252 -11.19 12.72 11.56
CA PHE A 252 -10.68 13.43 10.39
C PHE A 252 -9.48 14.32 10.76
N LEU A 253 -9.57 15.10 11.83
CA LEU A 253 -8.47 15.97 12.31
C LEU A 253 -7.26 15.15 12.76
N LYS A 254 -7.49 14.03 13.45
CA LYS A 254 -6.41 13.12 13.86
C LYS A 254 -5.68 12.55 12.64
N ASP A 255 -6.41 12.10 11.62
CA ASP A 255 -5.83 11.55 10.38
C ASP A 255 -5.04 12.64 9.61
N MET A 256 -5.53 13.88 9.61
CA MET A 256 -4.82 15.03 9.02
C MET A 256 -3.53 15.34 9.79
N ASP A 257 -3.57 15.37 11.11
CA ASP A 257 -2.39 15.60 11.95
C ASP A 257 -1.31 14.54 11.74
N LEU A 258 -1.69 13.26 11.69
CA LEU A 258 -0.77 12.17 11.36
C LEU A 258 -0.17 12.34 9.95
N SER A 259 -0.96 12.79 8.98
CA SER A 259 -0.47 13.07 7.62
C SER A 259 0.60 14.16 7.60
N TYR A 260 0.39 15.26 8.34
CA TYR A 260 1.38 16.34 8.45
C TYR A 260 2.68 15.86 9.11
N ARG A 261 2.58 15.13 10.22
CA ARG A 261 3.71 14.57 10.95
C ARG A 261 4.49 13.55 10.13
N GLN A 262 3.80 12.69 9.38
CA GLN A 262 4.40 11.70 8.49
C GLN A 262 5.26 12.37 7.41
N VAL A 263 4.78 13.46 6.81
CA VAL A 263 5.58 14.26 5.85
C VAL A 263 6.75 14.94 6.54
N GLY A 264 6.57 15.47 7.74
CA GLY A 264 7.65 16.05 8.56
C GLY A 264 8.76 15.04 8.85
N PHE A 265 8.39 13.79 9.16
CA PHE A 265 9.37 12.71 9.35
C PHE A 265 10.16 12.42 8.07
N ILE A 266 9.49 12.34 6.93
CA ILE A 266 10.11 12.14 5.62
C ILE A 266 11.13 13.26 5.34
N LEU A 267 10.74 14.51 5.55
CA LEU A 267 11.61 15.67 5.34
C LEU A 267 12.83 15.66 6.24
N LYS A 268 12.65 15.37 7.54
CA LYS A 268 13.75 15.32 8.50
C LYS A 268 14.81 14.30 8.08
N ARG A 269 14.41 13.19 7.50
CA ARG A 269 15.31 12.10 7.14
C ARG A 269 15.86 12.20 5.73
N TYR A 270 15.03 12.64 4.77
CA TYR A 270 15.31 12.58 3.34
C TYR A 270 15.27 13.95 2.65
N GLY A 271 15.27 15.06 3.41
CA GLY A 271 15.13 16.40 2.85
C GLY A 271 16.17 16.74 1.77
N ASP A 272 17.44 16.41 2.00
CA ASP A 272 18.51 16.64 1.02
C ASP A 272 18.33 15.78 -0.24
N LEU A 273 17.89 14.54 -0.09
CA LEU A 273 17.58 13.69 -1.22
C LEU A 273 16.40 14.24 -2.03
N ILE A 274 15.36 14.75 -1.36
CA ILE A 274 14.20 15.37 -2.02
C ILE A 274 14.61 16.61 -2.80
N LYS A 275 15.40 17.52 -2.20
CA LYS A 275 15.94 18.70 -2.89
C LYS A 275 16.73 18.31 -4.15
N LYS A 276 17.59 17.30 -4.02
CA LYS A 276 18.41 16.81 -5.14
C LYS A 276 17.58 16.19 -6.26
N THR A 277 16.49 15.46 -5.93
CA THR A 277 15.72 14.68 -6.90
C THR A 277 14.51 15.40 -7.48
N LYS A 278 13.87 16.28 -6.69
CA LYS A 278 12.62 16.97 -7.05
C LYS A 278 12.74 18.49 -7.05
N GLY A 279 13.83 19.03 -6.51
CA GLY A 279 14.09 20.47 -6.44
C GLY A 279 13.59 21.11 -5.14
N GLU A 280 14.01 22.36 -4.93
CA GLU A 280 13.71 23.14 -3.73
C GLU A 280 12.21 23.43 -3.57
N GLU A 281 11.49 23.68 -4.70
CA GLU A 281 10.06 23.99 -4.66
C GLU A 281 9.23 22.85 -4.06
N VAL A 282 9.56 21.60 -4.41
CA VAL A 282 8.87 20.42 -3.85
C VAL A 282 9.21 20.27 -2.38
N TYR A 283 10.46 20.49 -2.00
CA TYR A 283 10.87 20.45 -0.60
C TYR A 283 10.13 21.50 0.24
N GLU A 284 10.06 22.75 -0.21
CA GLU A 284 9.36 23.83 0.50
C GLU A 284 7.84 23.57 0.58
N MET A 285 7.21 23.06 -0.48
CA MET A 285 5.81 22.64 -0.44
C MET A 285 5.57 21.58 0.65
N MET A 286 6.41 20.54 0.72
CA MET A 286 6.31 19.50 1.73
C MET A 286 6.56 20.05 3.14
N LYS A 287 7.49 20.99 3.30
CA LYS A 287 7.82 21.65 4.56
C LYS A 287 6.66 22.53 5.05
N GLU A 288 6.10 23.36 4.17
CA GLU A 288 4.88 24.11 4.49
C GLU A 288 3.74 23.16 4.90
N TYR A 289 3.54 22.05 4.16
CA TYR A 289 2.54 21.03 4.52
C TYR A 289 2.77 20.43 5.91
N SER A 290 3.99 20.06 6.25
CA SER A 290 4.30 19.48 7.56
C SER A 290 4.07 20.46 8.71
N ASN A 291 4.26 21.78 8.47
CA ASN A 291 4.04 22.82 9.46
C ASN A 291 2.55 23.10 9.73
N LEU A 292 1.64 22.59 8.88
CA LEU A 292 0.18 22.72 9.09
C LEU A 292 -0.30 22.04 10.38
N VAL A 293 0.51 21.20 10.98
CA VAL A 293 0.22 20.63 12.32
C VAL A 293 -0.02 21.72 13.37
N MET A 294 0.69 22.85 13.27
CA MET A 294 0.59 23.98 14.20
C MET A 294 -0.25 25.15 13.64
N ALA A 295 -0.69 25.04 12.39
CA ALA A 295 -1.36 26.12 11.68
C ALA A 295 -2.85 26.24 12.03
N GLY A 296 -3.37 27.46 12.00
CA GLY A 296 -4.80 27.73 12.09
C GLY A 296 -5.54 27.36 10.81
N LYS A 297 -6.88 27.40 10.87
CA LYS A 297 -7.73 27.02 9.74
C LYS A 297 -7.48 27.86 8.48
N ILE A 298 -7.26 29.16 8.62
CA ILE A 298 -7.05 30.08 7.49
C ILE A 298 -5.76 29.70 6.76
N GLU A 299 -4.66 29.53 7.48
CA GLU A 299 -3.36 29.14 6.93
C GLU A 299 -3.43 27.79 6.21
N LYS A 300 -4.19 26.82 6.76
CA LYS A 300 -4.44 25.52 6.08
C LYS A 300 -5.16 25.70 4.76
N ILE A 301 -6.22 26.54 4.73
CA ILE A 301 -6.98 26.82 3.52
C ILE A 301 -6.10 27.49 2.46
N GLU A 302 -5.29 28.48 2.84
CA GLU A 302 -4.36 29.17 1.96
C GLU A 302 -3.34 28.22 1.34
N PHE A 303 -2.76 27.32 2.17
CA PHE A 303 -1.88 26.27 1.68
C PHE A 303 -2.56 25.37 0.64
N PHE A 304 -3.79 24.87 0.96
CA PHE A 304 -4.51 23.98 0.04
C PHE A 304 -4.82 24.66 -1.28
N GLN A 305 -5.13 25.97 -1.26
CA GLN A 305 -5.38 26.76 -2.48
C GLN A 305 -4.09 26.98 -3.27
N LYS A 306 -3.00 27.37 -2.60
CA LYS A 306 -1.70 27.64 -3.20
C LYS A 306 -1.15 26.45 -3.98
N TYR A 307 -1.22 25.26 -3.40
CA TYR A 307 -0.60 24.05 -3.96
C TYR A 307 -1.58 23.05 -4.60
N GLY A 308 -2.87 23.34 -4.58
CA GLY A 308 -3.88 22.44 -5.11
C GLY A 308 -4.00 21.10 -4.35
N VAL A 309 -3.71 21.11 -3.04
CA VAL A 309 -3.69 19.91 -2.19
C VAL A 309 -5.09 19.61 -1.67
N TYR A 310 -5.83 18.78 -2.39
CA TYR A 310 -7.21 18.45 -2.05
C TYR A 310 -7.46 16.95 -2.07
N LYS A 311 -8.33 16.49 -1.16
CA LYS A 311 -8.90 15.14 -1.24
C LYS A 311 -9.71 15.02 -2.53
N ASN A 312 -9.62 13.88 -3.18
CA ASN A 312 -10.31 13.61 -4.45
C ASN A 312 -11.83 13.51 -4.27
N GLY A 313 -12.58 14.18 -5.16
CA GLY A 313 -14.03 14.26 -5.12
C GLY A 313 -14.57 15.52 -4.42
N ALA A 314 -15.63 16.11 -4.99
CA ALA A 314 -16.18 17.40 -4.56
C ALA A 314 -16.52 17.44 -3.07
N ILE A 315 -17.10 16.37 -2.54
CA ILE A 315 -17.53 16.30 -1.15
C ILE A 315 -16.37 16.12 -0.20
N LYS A 316 -15.39 15.26 -0.55
CA LYS A 316 -14.18 15.12 0.27
C LYS A 316 -13.42 16.43 0.36
N LYS A 317 -13.36 17.18 -0.75
CA LYS A 317 -12.79 18.52 -0.79
C LYS A 317 -13.58 19.50 0.08
N MET A 318 -14.90 19.49 -0.01
CA MET A 318 -15.76 20.35 0.82
C MET A 318 -15.57 20.06 2.32
N VAL A 319 -15.61 18.78 2.71
CA VAL A 319 -15.38 18.36 4.11
C VAL A 319 -14.01 18.80 4.58
N GLN A 320 -12.96 18.65 3.75
CA GLN A 320 -11.61 19.13 4.06
C GLN A 320 -11.60 20.63 4.36
N MET A 321 -12.27 21.45 3.55
CA MET A 321 -12.30 22.91 3.71
C MET A 321 -13.14 23.36 4.93
N ILE A 322 -14.15 22.57 5.31
CA ILE A 322 -15.00 22.89 6.46
C ILE A 322 -14.35 22.46 7.78
N TRP A 323 -13.71 21.29 7.82
CA TRP A 323 -13.23 20.67 9.06
C TRP A 323 -11.78 20.96 9.40
N CYS A 324 -10.93 21.35 8.41
CA CYS A 324 -9.50 21.63 8.64
C CYS A 324 -9.24 22.76 9.66
#